data_11187d85acb2ddb4fbaa145312964e63
#
_entry.id   11187d85acb2ddb4fbaa145312964e63
#
_cell.length_a   1.000
_cell.length_b   1.000
_cell.length_c   1.000
_cell.angle_alpha   90.00
_cell.angle_beta   90.00
_cell.angle_gamma   90.00
#
_symmetry.space_group_name_H-M   'P 1'
#
loop_
_entity.id
_entity.type
_entity.pdbx_description
1 polymer ?
#
loop_
_entity_poly.entity_id
_entity_poly.type
_entity_poly.pdbx_seq_one_letter_code
_entity_poly.pdbx_strand_id
1 'polypeptide(L)'
;MFHALPTHINKHLFFHHGAHVYMNNWQSIDFRESMNALLSKKMLGLDSSYQLPSVIWQDNTVPQTWQTLDDFGKQDKLHTFSLGTEEKVIQNQYDQNDFDRYGKTYQTFNTELYQGKANQITIDLPVTNDIHLNGRVVLKLHVKSSTNKGLLSAQLLELGQKKYLQPYPAVLSARTIDNGRYHMLENLCELPFRENAQRVVTKGYLNLQNRNDLLLVENITADEWMDIQFELQPTIYKLKDGDTLRLVLYTTDFEITIRDNTAYQLTVDLEQSTLILPCQKV
;
A
#
# COMPACT_ATOMS: atom_id res chain seq x y z
N MET A 1 -3.00 12.88 -3.62
CA MET A 1 -2.65 13.55 -4.91
C MET A 1 -3.84 13.59 -5.87
N PHE A 2 -4.51 12.49 -6.22
CA PHE A 2 -5.63 12.48 -7.19
C PHE A 2 -6.75 13.49 -6.85
N HIS A 3 -7.20 13.55 -5.58
CA HIS A 3 -8.20 14.53 -5.13
C HIS A 3 -7.65 15.93 -4.86
N ALA A 4 -6.33 16.11 -4.79
CA ALA A 4 -5.74 17.44 -4.65
C ALA A 4 -5.76 18.25 -5.96
N LEU A 5 -6.00 17.59 -7.09
CA LEU A 5 -6.20 18.27 -8.36
C LEU A 5 -7.60 18.88 -8.42
N PRO A 6 -7.76 20.10 -8.97
CA PRO A 6 -9.05 20.76 -9.12
C PRO A 6 -10.09 19.89 -9.84
N THR A 7 -11.36 20.01 -9.48
CA THR A 7 -12.44 19.18 -10.03
C THR A 7 -12.71 19.45 -11.53
N HIS A 8 -12.37 20.64 -12.03
CA HIS A 8 -12.53 21.00 -13.45
C HIS A 8 -11.46 20.39 -14.36
N ILE A 9 -10.41 19.77 -13.78
CA ILE A 9 -9.36 19.11 -14.55
C ILE A 9 -9.76 17.65 -14.76
N ASN A 10 -9.78 17.21 -16.03
CA ASN A 10 -9.91 15.80 -16.33
C ASN A 10 -8.66 15.07 -15.85
N LYS A 11 -8.83 14.11 -14.97
CA LYS A 11 -7.76 13.34 -14.34
C LYS A 11 -8.06 11.86 -14.48
N HIS A 12 -7.00 11.10 -14.73
CA HIS A 12 -7.08 9.67 -14.92
C HIS A 12 -6.04 8.97 -14.04
N LEU A 13 -6.41 7.87 -13.44
CA LEU A 13 -5.54 7.04 -12.61
C LEU A 13 -5.45 5.64 -13.21
N PHE A 14 -4.24 5.19 -13.51
CA PHE A 14 -3.94 3.79 -13.71
C PHE A 14 -3.33 3.24 -12.42
N PHE A 15 -4.04 2.33 -11.78
CA PHE A 15 -3.59 1.70 -10.54
C PHE A 15 -3.23 0.24 -10.78
N HIS A 16 -2.00 -0.14 -10.47
CA HIS A 16 -1.53 -1.51 -10.54
C HIS A 16 -0.82 -1.92 -9.24
N HIS A 17 -0.75 -3.22 -8.99
CA HIS A 17 -0.15 -3.78 -7.77
C HIS A 17 1.36 -4.06 -7.90
N GLY A 18 1.96 -3.70 -9.01
CA GLY A 18 3.40 -3.82 -9.24
C GLY A 18 4.20 -2.78 -8.48
N ALA A 19 5.48 -3.06 -8.30
CA ALA A 19 6.48 -2.08 -7.89
C ALA A 19 6.63 -0.98 -8.97
N HIS A 20 7.69 -0.19 -8.91
CA HIS A 20 7.96 0.83 -9.94
C HIS A 20 8.30 0.16 -11.28
N VAL A 21 7.28 -0.03 -12.13
CA VAL A 21 7.38 -0.73 -13.43
C VAL A 21 6.78 0.10 -14.55
N TYR A 22 7.30 -0.11 -15.78
CA TYR A 22 6.75 0.52 -16.97
C TYR A 22 5.59 -0.32 -17.52
N MET A 23 4.48 0.35 -17.91
CA MET A 23 3.28 -0.30 -18.42
C MET A 23 3.22 -0.38 -19.95
N ASN A 24 4.24 0.07 -20.67
CA ASN A 24 4.19 0.25 -22.13
C ASN A 24 3.98 -1.06 -22.92
N ASN A 25 4.35 -2.18 -22.37
CA ASN A 25 4.31 -3.49 -23.02
C ASN A 25 3.56 -4.54 -22.19
N TRP A 26 2.53 -4.13 -21.46
CA TRP A 26 1.68 -5.07 -20.73
C TRP A 26 0.73 -5.77 -21.68
N GLN A 27 0.52 -7.08 -21.45
CA GLN A 27 -0.31 -7.91 -22.30
C GLN A 27 -1.80 -7.64 -22.11
N SER A 28 -2.21 -7.44 -20.87
CA SER A 28 -3.63 -7.34 -20.50
C SER A 28 -4.22 -5.94 -20.67
N ILE A 29 -3.38 -4.92 -20.93
CA ILE A 29 -3.85 -3.55 -21.16
C ILE A 29 -2.93 -2.81 -22.15
N ASP A 30 -3.52 -2.19 -23.16
CA ASP A 30 -2.76 -1.31 -24.07
C ASP A 30 -2.67 0.11 -23.50
N PHE A 31 -1.72 0.28 -22.57
CA PHE A 31 -1.46 1.59 -21.96
C PHE A 31 -1.01 2.64 -22.96
N ARG A 32 -0.24 2.24 -23.99
CA ARG A 32 0.22 3.19 -25.04
C ARG A 32 -0.93 3.72 -25.84
N GLU A 33 -1.88 2.88 -26.25
CA GLU A 33 -3.06 3.32 -27.00
C GLU A 33 -3.92 4.25 -26.14
N SER A 34 -4.09 3.94 -24.86
CA SER A 34 -4.77 4.81 -23.91
C SER A 34 -4.11 6.19 -23.80
N MET A 35 -2.77 6.24 -23.73
CA MET A 35 -2.01 7.48 -23.69
C MET A 35 -2.07 8.24 -25.03
N ASN A 36 -1.96 7.53 -26.15
CA ASN A 36 -2.06 8.14 -27.48
C ASN A 36 -3.45 8.80 -27.67
N ALA A 37 -4.52 8.12 -27.29
CA ALA A 37 -5.88 8.66 -27.39
C ALA A 37 -6.04 9.91 -26.52
N LEU A 38 -5.54 9.88 -25.28
CA LEU A 38 -5.58 11.03 -24.38
C LEU A 38 -4.79 12.23 -24.95
N LEU A 39 -3.55 12.00 -25.37
CA LEU A 39 -2.68 13.05 -25.88
C LEU A 39 -3.22 13.63 -27.20
N SER A 40 -3.69 12.79 -28.11
CA SER A 40 -4.30 13.22 -29.38
C SER A 40 -5.51 14.13 -29.14
N LYS A 41 -6.38 13.77 -28.21
CA LYS A 41 -7.53 14.59 -27.82
C LYS A 41 -7.10 15.91 -27.17
N LYS A 42 -6.15 15.86 -26.23
CA LYS A 42 -5.77 17.05 -25.43
C LYS A 42 -4.84 18.02 -26.17
N MET A 43 -3.92 17.49 -26.96
CA MET A 43 -2.90 18.32 -27.64
C MET A 43 -3.29 18.69 -29.05
N LEU A 44 -4.00 17.84 -29.78
CA LEU A 44 -4.32 18.01 -31.18
C LEU A 44 -5.81 18.31 -31.44
N GLY A 45 -6.65 18.22 -30.39
CA GLY A 45 -8.10 18.43 -30.54
C GLY A 45 -8.80 17.35 -31.37
N LEU A 46 -8.17 16.21 -31.59
CA LEU A 46 -8.74 15.11 -32.35
C LEU A 46 -9.77 14.36 -31.52
N ASP A 47 -10.96 14.21 -32.06
CA ASP A 47 -11.97 13.37 -31.44
C ASP A 47 -11.59 11.88 -31.55
N SER A 48 -11.55 11.22 -30.43
CA SER A 48 -11.38 9.77 -30.32
C SER A 48 -12.68 9.17 -29.80
N SER A 49 -13.11 8.06 -30.40
CA SER A 49 -14.20 7.25 -29.85
C SER A 49 -13.83 6.60 -28.50
N TYR A 50 -12.54 6.56 -28.18
CA TYR A 50 -12.04 6.02 -26.93
C TYR A 50 -12.24 7.03 -25.79
N GLN A 51 -13.08 6.64 -24.82
CA GLN A 51 -13.29 7.39 -23.58
C GLN A 51 -12.45 6.76 -22.47
N LEU A 52 -11.42 7.47 -22.03
CA LEU A 52 -10.58 7.00 -20.94
C LEU A 52 -11.36 7.11 -19.60
N PRO A 53 -11.57 6.01 -18.86
CA PRO A 53 -12.21 6.05 -17.55
C PRO A 53 -11.42 6.89 -16.54
N SER A 54 -12.09 7.38 -15.49
CA SER A 54 -11.43 8.15 -14.42
C SER A 54 -10.40 7.31 -13.68
N VAL A 55 -10.74 6.06 -13.37
CA VAL A 55 -9.82 5.11 -12.72
C VAL A 55 -9.87 3.79 -13.46
N ILE A 56 -8.69 3.29 -13.80
CA ILE A 56 -8.48 1.93 -14.32
C ILE A 56 -7.56 1.24 -13.32
N TRP A 57 -7.96 0.08 -12.81
CA TRP A 57 -7.17 -0.64 -11.83
C TRP A 57 -7.06 -2.12 -12.14
N GLN A 58 -5.91 -2.70 -11.78
CA GLN A 58 -5.63 -4.12 -11.97
C GLN A 58 -6.28 -4.95 -10.85
N ASP A 59 -7.06 -5.95 -11.22
CA ASP A 59 -7.71 -6.85 -10.26
C ASP A 59 -6.67 -7.75 -9.58
N ASN A 60 -6.61 -7.72 -8.25
CA ASN A 60 -5.68 -8.55 -7.48
C ASN A 60 -6.15 -9.99 -7.29
N THR A 61 -7.39 -10.32 -7.72
CA THR A 61 -7.98 -11.64 -7.54
C THR A 61 -8.11 -12.43 -8.83
N VAL A 62 -8.13 -11.74 -9.99
CA VAL A 62 -8.29 -12.35 -11.31
C VAL A 62 -7.12 -12.00 -12.21
N PRO A 63 -6.37 -13.01 -12.72
CA PRO A 63 -5.23 -12.76 -13.58
C PRO A 63 -5.57 -11.92 -14.81
N GLN A 64 -4.67 -11.02 -15.19
CA GLN A 64 -4.74 -10.22 -16.41
C GLN A 64 -6.06 -9.43 -16.59
N THR A 65 -6.70 -9.08 -15.48
CA THR A 65 -7.99 -8.39 -15.50
C THR A 65 -7.85 -6.97 -14.98
N TRP A 66 -8.41 -6.02 -15.74
CA TRP A 66 -8.50 -4.62 -15.37
C TRP A 66 -9.96 -4.23 -15.24
N GLN A 67 -10.24 -3.40 -14.26
CA GLN A 67 -11.57 -2.89 -13.97
C GLN A 67 -11.54 -1.37 -13.95
N THR A 68 -12.71 -0.75 -13.97
CA THR A 68 -12.86 0.71 -13.94
C THR A 68 -13.66 1.15 -12.74
N LEU A 69 -13.35 2.35 -12.25
CA LEU A 69 -14.12 3.04 -11.23
C LEU A 69 -14.36 4.48 -11.66
N ASP A 70 -15.44 5.06 -11.18
CA ASP A 70 -15.77 6.46 -11.44
C ASP A 70 -14.84 7.40 -10.67
N ASP A 71 -14.42 6.98 -9.46
CA ASP A 71 -13.55 7.80 -8.60
C ASP A 71 -12.66 6.93 -7.71
N PHE A 72 -11.46 7.46 -7.42
CA PHE A 72 -10.53 6.87 -6.49
C PHE A 72 -10.77 7.42 -5.08
N GLY A 73 -10.90 6.53 -4.10
CA GLY A 73 -11.14 6.92 -2.71
C GLY A 73 -12.59 7.30 -2.42
N LYS A 74 -13.52 7.05 -3.35
CA LYS A 74 -14.94 7.15 -3.07
C LYS A 74 -15.33 6.04 -2.11
N GLN A 75 -15.83 6.43 -0.95
CA GLN A 75 -16.20 5.52 0.11
C GLN A 75 -17.71 5.42 0.20
N ASP A 76 -18.25 4.21 0.03
CA ASP A 76 -19.67 3.94 0.27
C ASP A 76 -19.91 3.48 1.71
N LYS A 77 -18.90 2.89 2.34
CA LYS A 77 -18.94 2.35 3.70
C LYS A 77 -17.55 2.36 4.34
N LEU A 78 -17.51 2.58 5.64
CA LEU A 78 -16.32 2.34 6.46
C LEU A 78 -16.50 1.03 7.23
N HIS A 79 -15.49 0.17 7.16
CA HIS A 79 -15.43 -1.03 8.00
C HIS A 79 -14.39 -0.81 9.08
N THR A 80 -14.80 -0.88 10.35
CA THR A 80 -13.94 -0.59 11.50
C THR A 80 -13.68 -1.86 12.29
N PHE A 81 -12.40 -2.11 12.56
CA PHE A 81 -11.96 -3.18 13.45
C PHE A 81 -11.45 -2.59 14.77
N SER A 82 -11.86 -3.19 15.90
CA SER A 82 -11.17 -3.04 17.18
C SER A 82 -9.87 -3.84 17.15
N LEU A 83 -8.80 -3.32 17.71
CA LEU A 83 -7.48 -3.97 17.64
C LEU A 83 -7.20 -4.94 18.79
N GLY A 84 -7.97 -4.88 19.87
CA GLY A 84 -7.83 -5.78 21.02
C GLY A 84 -8.33 -5.16 22.32
N THR A 85 -7.87 -5.74 23.46
CA THR A 85 -8.31 -5.31 24.80
C THR A 85 -7.13 -5.15 25.77
N GLU A 86 -5.90 -5.14 25.27
CA GLU A 86 -4.68 -5.10 26.09
C GLU A 86 -3.71 -4.02 25.58
N GLU A 87 -2.82 -3.58 26.46
CA GLU A 87 -1.66 -2.79 26.09
C GLU A 87 -0.55 -3.69 25.53
N LYS A 88 0.09 -3.29 24.45
CA LYS A 88 1.26 -3.96 23.90
C LYS A 88 2.42 -3.00 23.71
N VAL A 89 3.63 -3.51 23.84
CA VAL A 89 4.86 -2.73 23.76
C VAL A 89 5.69 -3.16 22.57
N ILE A 90 6.18 -2.18 21.81
CA ILE A 90 7.19 -2.36 20.78
C ILE A 90 8.48 -1.71 21.27
N GLN A 91 9.60 -2.40 21.13
CA GLN A 91 10.91 -1.86 21.50
C GLN A 91 11.64 -1.37 20.25
N ASN A 92 11.99 -0.09 20.20
CA ASN A 92 12.95 0.38 19.23
C ASN A 92 14.36 0.28 19.83
N GLN A 93 14.99 -0.86 19.61
CA GLN A 93 16.32 -1.13 20.14
C GLN A 93 17.12 -1.88 19.07
N TYR A 94 17.89 -1.12 18.31
CA TYR A 94 18.76 -1.62 17.26
C TYR A 94 20.21 -1.21 17.57
N ASP A 95 21.13 -2.17 17.49
CA ASP A 95 22.55 -1.93 17.63
C ASP A 95 23.23 -1.73 16.25
N GLN A 96 24.52 -1.49 16.25
CA GLN A 96 25.27 -1.28 15.00
C GLN A 96 25.26 -2.53 14.10
N ASN A 97 25.23 -3.73 14.68
CA ASN A 97 25.16 -4.96 13.89
C ASN A 97 23.81 -5.11 13.19
N ASP A 98 22.73 -4.68 13.85
CA ASP A 98 21.39 -4.63 13.22
C ASP A 98 21.36 -3.63 12.06
N PHE A 99 21.93 -2.43 12.25
CA PHE A 99 22.05 -1.45 11.19
C PHE A 99 22.89 -1.96 10.02
N ASP A 100 23.99 -2.64 10.29
CA ASP A 100 24.84 -3.23 9.25
C ASP A 100 24.12 -4.37 8.52
N ARG A 101 23.39 -5.21 9.25
CA ARG A 101 22.65 -6.36 8.71
C ARG A 101 21.46 -5.94 7.87
N TYR A 102 20.59 -5.12 8.43
CA TYR A 102 19.37 -4.66 7.76
C TYR A 102 19.66 -3.54 6.75
N GLY A 103 20.69 -2.74 6.99
CA GLY A 103 21.09 -1.66 6.10
C GLY A 103 21.67 -2.11 4.78
N LYS A 104 22.29 -3.29 4.73
CA LYS A 104 22.79 -3.89 3.49
C LYS A 104 21.68 -4.45 2.62
N THR A 105 20.69 -5.06 3.25
CA THR A 105 19.52 -5.60 2.54
C THR A 105 18.26 -5.52 3.42
N TYR A 106 17.40 -4.57 3.11
CA TYR A 106 16.10 -4.43 3.77
C TYR A 106 15.22 -5.69 3.61
N GLN A 107 15.51 -6.55 2.63
CA GLN A 107 14.84 -7.83 2.46
C GLN A 107 15.03 -8.74 3.68
N THR A 108 16.19 -8.68 4.34
CA THR A 108 16.40 -9.42 5.59
C THR A 108 15.47 -8.95 6.69
N PHE A 109 15.36 -7.63 6.87
CA PHE A 109 14.41 -7.05 7.83
C PHE A 109 12.97 -7.44 7.52
N ASN A 110 12.53 -7.27 6.28
CA ASN A 110 11.18 -7.62 5.87
C ASN A 110 10.90 -9.12 6.08
N THR A 111 11.87 -9.98 5.82
CA THR A 111 11.72 -11.44 6.07
C THR A 111 11.52 -11.72 7.56
N GLU A 112 12.30 -11.11 8.43
CA GLU A 112 12.18 -11.28 9.89
C GLU A 112 10.88 -10.67 10.43
N LEU A 113 10.48 -9.51 9.90
CA LEU A 113 9.20 -8.89 10.22
C LEU A 113 8.02 -9.84 9.89
N TYR A 114 8.03 -10.43 8.70
CA TYR A 114 6.97 -11.36 8.26
C TYR A 114 6.99 -12.69 9.01
N GLN A 115 8.14 -13.10 9.54
CA GLN A 115 8.28 -14.28 10.40
C GLN A 115 7.94 -14.00 11.87
N GLY A 116 7.59 -12.78 12.23
CA GLY A 116 7.35 -12.40 13.63
C GLY A 116 8.60 -12.35 14.50
N LYS A 117 9.78 -12.25 13.89
CA LYS A 117 11.09 -12.22 14.59
C LYS A 117 11.56 -10.81 14.91
N ALA A 118 11.07 -9.81 14.19
CA ALA A 118 11.35 -8.41 14.49
C ALA A 118 10.50 -7.93 15.68
N ASN A 119 10.94 -6.87 16.33
CA ASN A 119 10.17 -6.17 17.35
C ASN A 119 8.88 -5.58 16.76
N GLN A 120 7.75 -6.18 17.06
CA GLN A 120 6.48 -5.82 16.44
C GLN A 120 5.28 -6.26 17.28
N ILE A 121 4.14 -5.65 17.02
CA ILE A 121 2.81 -6.10 17.40
C ILE A 121 2.12 -6.65 16.16
N THR A 122 1.57 -7.83 16.24
CA THR A 122 0.72 -8.42 15.19
C THR A 122 -0.69 -8.59 15.69
N ILE A 123 -1.68 -8.23 14.85
CA ILE A 123 -3.09 -8.34 15.14
C ILE A 123 -3.77 -8.95 13.93
N ASP A 124 -4.36 -10.13 14.11
CA ASP A 124 -5.10 -10.84 13.06
C ASP A 124 -6.58 -10.47 13.11
N LEU A 125 -7.10 -10.04 11.98
CA LEU A 125 -8.44 -9.52 11.81
C LEU A 125 -9.17 -10.38 10.78
N PRO A 126 -10.20 -11.14 11.19
CA PRO A 126 -10.95 -11.98 10.25
C PRO A 126 -11.79 -11.13 9.30
N VAL A 127 -11.76 -11.48 8.02
CA VAL A 127 -12.63 -10.91 6.98
C VAL A 127 -13.88 -11.79 6.90
N THR A 128 -15.01 -11.25 7.29
CA THR A 128 -16.29 -11.98 7.39
C THR A 128 -17.25 -11.72 6.22
N ASN A 129 -16.85 -10.92 5.27
CA ASN A 129 -17.57 -10.60 4.03
C ASN A 129 -16.58 -10.13 2.98
N ASP A 130 -16.94 -10.23 1.72
CA ASP A 130 -16.16 -9.64 0.64
C ASP A 130 -15.96 -8.13 0.88
N ILE A 131 -14.73 -7.67 0.80
CA ILE A 131 -14.33 -6.28 0.99
C ILE A 131 -13.65 -5.78 -0.29
N HIS A 132 -14.10 -4.64 -0.80
CA HIS A 132 -13.42 -3.92 -1.85
C HIS A 132 -12.87 -2.60 -1.31
N LEU A 133 -11.59 -2.60 -0.99
CA LEU A 133 -10.88 -1.39 -0.55
C LEU A 133 -10.74 -0.40 -1.71
N ASN A 134 -11.04 0.86 -1.47
CA ASN A 134 -10.80 1.94 -2.41
C ASN A 134 -10.43 3.21 -1.64
N GLY A 135 -9.14 3.46 -1.45
CA GLY A 135 -8.68 4.65 -0.76
C GLY A 135 -7.60 4.38 0.28
N ARG A 136 -7.60 5.17 1.35
CA ARG A 136 -6.60 5.13 2.42
C ARG A 136 -7.16 4.43 3.64
N VAL A 137 -6.46 3.39 4.04
CA VAL A 137 -6.70 2.76 5.35
C VAL A 137 -6.23 3.71 6.43
N VAL A 138 -7.03 3.89 7.46
CA VAL A 138 -6.76 4.81 8.58
C VAL A 138 -6.54 4.02 9.86
N LEU A 139 -5.46 4.33 10.56
CA LEU A 139 -5.19 3.85 11.91
C LEU A 139 -5.46 4.99 12.90
N LYS A 140 -6.30 4.73 13.89
CA LYS A 140 -6.46 5.57 15.08
C LYS A 140 -5.91 4.79 16.25
N LEU A 141 -4.86 5.29 16.86
CA LEU A 141 -4.14 4.59 17.91
C LEU A 141 -3.98 5.49 19.13
N HIS A 142 -4.13 4.89 20.30
CA HIS A 142 -3.79 5.49 21.59
C HIS A 142 -2.41 4.96 22.00
N VAL A 143 -1.41 5.84 22.01
CA VAL A 143 0.00 5.44 22.17
C VAL A 143 0.74 6.33 23.15
N LYS A 144 1.83 5.78 23.74
CA LYS A 144 2.82 6.57 24.48
C LYS A 144 4.22 6.11 24.14
N SER A 145 5.16 7.04 24.14
CA SER A 145 6.59 6.76 23.97
C SER A 145 7.34 6.99 25.29
N SER A 146 8.29 6.13 25.60
CA SER A 146 9.15 6.28 26.79
C SER A 146 10.15 7.45 26.66
N THR A 147 10.16 8.15 25.52
CA THR A 147 11.04 9.30 25.25
C THR A 147 10.25 10.40 24.53
N ASN A 148 10.92 11.52 24.26
CA ASN A 148 10.35 12.61 23.47
C ASN A 148 10.39 12.38 21.94
N LYS A 149 10.61 11.13 21.51
CA LYS A 149 10.66 10.70 20.11
C LYS A 149 9.84 9.44 19.90
N GLY A 150 9.56 9.14 18.65
CA GLY A 150 8.94 7.88 18.26
C GLY A 150 8.67 7.83 16.77
N LEU A 151 9.02 6.71 16.16
CA LEU A 151 8.59 6.33 14.82
C LEU A 151 7.59 5.20 14.95
N LEU A 152 6.54 5.25 14.17
CA LEU A 152 5.57 4.18 14.05
C LEU A 152 5.40 3.84 12.59
N SER A 153 5.59 2.57 12.29
CA SER A 153 5.36 1.99 10.98
C SER A 153 4.22 0.98 11.09
N ALA A 154 3.43 0.87 10.05
CA ALA A 154 2.36 -0.11 9.96
C ALA A 154 2.32 -0.77 8.59
N GLN A 155 2.06 -2.07 8.56
CA GLN A 155 1.75 -2.81 7.35
C GLN A 155 0.45 -3.60 7.53
N LEU A 156 -0.37 -3.62 6.50
CA LEU A 156 -1.54 -4.46 6.42
C LEU A 156 -1.24 -5.58 5.43
N LEU A 157 -1.34 -6.82 5.90
CA LEU A 157 -1.05 -8.02 5.13
C LEU A 157 -2.34 -8.81 4.92
N GLU A 158 -2.51 -9.38 3.76
CA GLU A 158 -3.44 -10.47 3.54
C GLU A 158 -2.69 -11.79 3.77
N LEU A 159 -3.24 -12.67 4.60
CA LEU A 159 -2.66 -13.97 4.95
C LEU A 159 -3.40 -15.12 4.27
N GLY A 160 -2.70 -16.22 4.08
CA GLY A 160 -3.23 -17.47 3.58
C GLY A 160 -2.43 -18.01 2.39
N GLN A 161 -2.26 -19.33 2.36
CA GLN A 161 -1.53 -19.98 1.27
C GLN A 161 -2.40 -19.98 0.00
N LYS A 162 -2.15 -19.04 -0.89
CA LYS A 162 -2.85 -18.90 -2.17
C LYS A 162 -2.00 -18.19 -3.21
N LYS A 163 -2.51 -18.11 -4.43
CA LYS A 163 -1.83 -17.35 -5.50
C LYS A 163 -2.10 -15.87 -5.35
N TYR A 164 -1.04 -15.10 -5.19
CA TYR A 164 -1.05 -13.64 -5.13
C TYR A 164 -0.41 -13.02 -6.36
N LEU A 165 -0.91 -11.90 -6.78
CA LEU A 165 -0.32 -11.05 -7.81
C LEU A 165 1.05 -10.55 -7.34
N GLN A 166 2.09 -10.82 -8.11
CA GLN A 166 3.47 -10.48 -7.73
C GLN A 166 3.80 -9.03 -8.10
N PRO A 167 4.75 -8.38 -7.41
CA PRO A 167 5.07 -6.96 -7.64
C PRO A 167 5.95 -6.72 -8.88
N TYR A 168 6.57 -7.74 -9.43
CA TYR A 168 7.47 -7.60 -10.58
C TYR A 168 6.94 -8.34 -11.79
N PRO A 169 6.94 -7.69 -12.98
CA PRO A 169 6.44 -8.29 -14.21
C PRO A 169 7.33 -9.44 -14.69
N ALA A 170 6.69 -10.38 -15.37
CA ALA A 170 7.35 -11.44 -16.11
C ALA A 170 6.96 -11.34 -17.59
N VAL A 171 7.88 -11.74 -18.49
CA VAL A 171 7.58 -11.87 -19.92
C VAL A 171 6.68 -13.08 -20.10
N LEU A 172 5.50 -12.89 -20.69
CA LEU A 172 4.52 -13.95 -20.95
C LEU A 172 4.47 -14.35 -22.42
N SER A 173 4.64 -13.39 -23.33
CA SER A 173 4.57 -13.62 -24.76
C SER A 173 5.38 -12.55 -25.51
N ALA A 174 5.38 -12.64 -26.83
CA ALA A 174 5.96 -11.63 -27.67
C ALA A 174 5.03 -11.33 -28.85
N ARG A 175 5.06 -10.09 -29.34
CA ARG A 175 4.37 -9.70 -30.56
C ARG A 175 5.33 -9.11 -31.57
N THR A 176 5.07 -9.32 -32.83
CA THR A 176 5.78 -8.63 -33.91
C THR A 176 5.10 -7.31 -34.20
N ILE A 177 5.87 -6.23 -34.14
CA ILE A 177 5.45 -4.93 -34.61
C ILE A 177 6.05 -4.73 -36.02
N ASP A 178 5.18 -4.61 -37.02
CA ASP A 178 5.54 -4.31 -38.38
C ASP A 178 4.92 -2.99 -38.80
N ASN A 179 5.75 -2.01 -39.08
CA ASN A 179 5.32 -0.72 -39.59
C ASN A 179 5.64 -0.53 -41.09
N GLY A 180 5.91 -1.64 -41.80
CA GLY A 180 6.27 -1.64 -43.22
C GLY A 180 7.73 -1.27 -43.51
N ARG A 181 8.44 -0.71 -42.53
CA ARG A 181 9.85 -0.34 -42.63
C ARG A 181 10.76 -1.12 -41.68
N TYR A 182 10.22 -1.47 -40.51
CA TYR A 182 10.92 -2.19 -39.48
C TYR A 182 10.05 -3.32 -38.93
N HIS A 183 10.67 -4.47 -38.74
CA HIS A 183 10.10 -5.59 -38.01
C HIS A 183 10.76 -5.62 -36.63
N MET A 184 9.98 -5.45 -35.59
CA MET A 184 10.46 -5.48 -34.22
C MET A 184 9.72 -6.56 -33.43
N LEU A 185 10.47 -7.33 -32.65
CA LEU A 185 9.90 -8.23 -31.65
C LEU A 185 9.78 -7.47 -30.33
N GLU A 186 8.58 -7.37 -29.80
CA GLU A 186 8.30 -6.77 -28.51
C GLU A 186 7.86 -7.84 -27.53
N ASN A 187 8.57 -7.94 -26.41
CA ASN A 187 8.17 -8.80 -25.31
C ASN A 187 6.98 -8.18 -24.59
N LEU A 188 5.93 -8.95 -24.37
CA LEU A 188 4.76 -8.56 -23.60
C LEU A 188 4.90 -9.10 -22.17
N CYS A 189 4.76 -8.20 -21.22
CA CYS A 189 4.91 -8.47 -19.80
C CYS A 189 3.55 -8.48 -19.07
N GLU A 190 3.54 -9.10 -17.91
CA GLU A 190 2.40 -9.06 -16.99
C GLU A 190 2.86 -9.34 -15.56
N LEU A 191 2.09 -8.90 -14.57
CA LEU A 191 2.31 -9.33 -13.19
C LEU A 191 1.81 -10.77 -13.03
N PRO A 192 2.70 -11.72 -12.69
CA PRO A 192 2.30 -13.11 -12.55
C PRO A 192 1.60 -13.36 -11.21
N PHE A 193 0.72 -14.35 -11.15
CA PHE A 193 0.22 -14.93 -9.91
C PHE A 193 1.10 -16.09 -9.47
N ARG A 194 1.59 -16.04 -8.22
CA ARG A 194 2.43 -17.12 -7.64
C ARG A 194 1.97 -17.47 -6.24
N GLU A 195 2.13 -18.74 -5.87
CA GLU A 195 1.90 -19.21 -4.51
C GLU A 195 2.74 -18.43 -3.50
N ASN A 196 2.07 -17.92 -2.47
CA ASN A 196 2.71 -17.28 -1.33
C ASN A 196 1.81 -17.44 -0.10
N ALA A 197 2.41 -17.32 1.09
CA ALA A 197 1.69 -17.37 2.35
C ALA A 197 1.03 -16.04 2.72
N GLN A 198 1.43 -14.95 2.08
CA GLN A 198 0.94 -13.61 2.40
C GLN A 198 1.22 -12.58 1.30
N ARG A 199 0.49 -11.47 1.37
CA ARG A 199 0.69 -10.30 0.49
C ARG A 199 0.54 -9.00 1.27
N VAL A 200 1.46 -8.06 1.06
CA VAL A 200 1.29 -6.69 1.56
C VAL A 200 0.19 -6.00 0.78
N VAL A 201 -0.84 -5.54 1.49
CA VAL A 201 -1.97 -4.78 0.94
C VAL A 201 -1.62 -3.29 0.90
N THR A 202 -1.14 -2.76 2.02
CA THR A 202 -0.69 -1.36 2.13
C THR A 202 0.21 -1.18 3.34
N LYS A 203 0.94 -0.05 3.37
CA LYS A 203 1.84 0.31 4.46
C LYS A 203 1.86 1.82 4.68
N GLY A 204 2.29 2.24 5.87
CA GLY A 204 2.40 3.65 6.22
C GLY A 204 3.39 3.88 7.34
N TYR A 205 3.80 5.13 7.51
CA TYR A 205 4.85 5.57 8.44
C TYR A 205 4.46 6.91 9.05
N LEU A 206 4.73 7.06 10.33
CA LEU A 206 4.49 8.30 11.07
C LEU A 206 5.64 8.57 12.03
N ASN A 207 6.22 9.77 11.96
CA ASN A 207 6.99 10.30 13.07
C ASN A 207 6.01 10.94 14.05
N LEU A 208 5.99 10.48 15.30
CA LEU A 208 5.04 10.96 16.32
C LEU A 208 5.17 12.46 16.60
N GLN A 209 6.35 13.04 16.37
CA GLN A 209 6.55 14.49 16.46
C GLN A 209 5.85 15.27 15.33
N ASN A 210 5.44 14.60 14.26
CA ASN A 210 4.69 15.19 13.14
C ASN A 210 3.25 14.65 13.05
N ARG A 211 2.69 14.20 14.18
CA ARG A 211 1.38 13.50 14.24
C ARG A 211 0.20 14.34 13.75
N ASN A 212 0.26 15.65 13.95
CA ASN A 212 -0.82 16.57 13.56
C ASN A 212 -0.53 17.29 12.24
N ASP A 213 0.72 17.54 11.92
CA ASP A 213 1.14 18.19 10.67
C ASP A 213 2.52 17.65 10.24
N LEU A 214 2.60 17.20 9.00
CA LEU A 214 3.84 16.59 8.45
C LEU A 214 5.02 17.59 8.38
N LEU A 215 4.74 18.89 8.37
CA LEU A 215 5.75 19.95 8.27
C LEU A 215 6.11 20.58 9.62
N LEU A 216 5.33 20.34 10.66
CA LEU A 216 5.54 20.91 11.99
C LEU A 216 5.99 19.84 12.96
N VAL A 217 7.08 20.14 13.68
CA VAL A 217 7.59 19.28 14.75
C VAL A 217 6.96 19.72 16.07
N GLU A 218 6.23 18.81 16.71
CA GLU A 218 5.63 19.00 18.03
C GLU A 218 6.38 18.19 19.08
N ASN A 219 6.51 18.78 20.28
CA ASN A 219 7.10 18.04 21.38
C ASN A 219 6.22 16.86 21.83
N ILE A 220 6.86 15.78 22.20
CA ILE A 220 6.26 14.64 22.87
C ILE A 220 6.76 14.63 24.31
N THR A 221 5.85 14.48 25.27
CA THR A 221 6.23 14.23 26.66
C THR A 221 6.42 12.73 26.83
N ALA A 222 7.55 12.32 27.42
CA ALA A 222 7.81 10.91 27.69
C ALA A 222 6.73 10.34 28.62
N ASP A 223 6.31 9.10 28.33
CA ASP A 223 5.31 8.34 29.09
C ASP A 223 3.90 8.96 29.15
N GLU A 224 3.63 10.03 28.40
CA GLU A 224 2.31 10.60 28.26
C GLU A 224 1.55 9.96 27.09
N TRP A 225 0.29 9.61 27.34
CA TRP A 225 -0.59 9.06 26.32
C TRP A 225 -1.01 10.13 25.31
N MET A 226 -1.07 9.73 24.04
CA MET A 226 -1.54 10.59 22.94
C MET A 226 -2.40 9.80 21.97
N ASP A 227 -3.42 10.47 21.46
CA ASP A 227 -4.20 9.97 20.32
C ASP A 227 -3.51 10.38 19.03
N ILE A 228 -3.30 9.40 18.16
CA ILE A 228 -2.74 9.63 16.83
C ILE A 228 -3.67 9.06 15.77
N GLN A 229 -3.71 9.72 14.64
CA GLN A 229 -4.35 9.21 13.45
C GLN A 229 -3.38 9.30 12.28
N PHE A 230 -3.15 8.20 11.59
CA PHE A 230 -2.39 8.25 10.37
C PHE A 230 -2.94 7.34 9.29
N GLU A 231 -2.66 7.70 8.05
CA GLU A 231 -3.15 7.03 6.86
C GLU A 231 -2.06 6.15 6.27
N LEU A 232 -2.41 4.94 5.91
CA LEU A 232 -1.55 4.09 5.09
C LEU A 232 -1.60 4.54 3.63
N GLN A 233 -0.66 4.06 2.82
CA GLN A 233 -0.65 4.36 1.39
C GLN A 233 -1.99 3.98 0.75
N PRO A 234 -2.51 4.82 -0.15
CA PRO A 234 -3.80 4.55 -0.77
C PRO A 234 -3.73 3.29 -1.63
N THR A 235 -4.78 2.49 -1.58
CA THR A 235 -4.87 1.21 -2.30
C THR A 235 -6.25 0.95 -2.87
N ILE A 236 -6.32 0.14 -3.93
CA ILE A 236 -7.53 -0.53 -4.40
C ILE A 236 -7.23 -2.02 -4.26
N TYR A 237 -8.03 -2.74 -3.47
CA TYR A 237 -7.73 -4.13 -3.18
C TYR A 237 -8.99 -4.92 -2.82
N LYS A 238 -9.13 -6.13 -3.34
CA LYS A 238 -10.22 -7.04 -3.00
C LYS A 238 -9.75 -8.06 -1.98
N LEU A 239 -10.55 -8.23 -0.94
CA LEU A 239 -10.44 -9.30 0.05
C LEU A 239 -11.71 -10.14 -0.01
N LYS A 240 -11.57 -11.44 0.20
CA LYS A 240 -12.68 -12.39 0.18
C LYS A 240 -13.13 -12.76 1.58
N ASP A 241 -14.38 -13.12 1.68
CA ASP A 241 -14.90 -13.76 2.89
C ASP A 241 -14.04 -14.98 3.26
N GLY A 242 -13.66 -15.07 4.54
CA GLY A 242 -12.74 -16.08 5.06
C GLY A 242 -11.26 -15.73 4.97
N ASP A 243 -10.87 -14.64 4.29
CA ASP A 243 -9.50 -14.14 4.35
C ASP A 243 -9.14 -13.65 5.76
N THR A 244 -7.87 -13.56 6.05
CA THR A 244 -7.37 -12.94 7.28
C THR A 244 -6.49 -11.76 6.91
N LEU A 245 -6.81 -10.59 7.48
CA LEU A 245 -5.91 -9.45 7.48
C LEU A 245 -5.02 -9.49 8.72
N ARG A 246 -3.74 -9.20 8.55
CA ARG A 246 -2.82 -8.96 9.66
C ARG A 246 -2.34 -7.53 9.66
N LEU A 247 -2.63 -6.81 10.73
CA LEU A 247 -1.98 -5.55 11.02
C LEU A 247 -0.66 -5.83 11.73
N VAL A 248 0.43 -5.29 11.21
CA VAL A 248 1.76 -5.34 11.81
C VAL A 248 2.16 -3.92 12.18
N LEU A 249 2.36 -3.65 13.46
CA LEU A 249 2.87 -2.38 13.98
C LEU A 249 4.32 -2.59 14.42
N TYR A 250 5.20 -1.69 14.01
CA TYR A 250 6.63 -1.73 14.35
C TYR A 250 7.19 -0.29 14.33
N THR A 251 8.43 -0.10 14.73
CA THR A 251 9.03 1.22 14.82
C THR A 251 9.79 1.57 13.53
N THR A 252 11.08 1.32 13.49
CA THR A 252 11.93 1.65 12.34
C THR A 252 11.68 0.71 11.16
N ASP A 253 11.40 1.27 9.99
CA ASP A 253 11.37 0.55 8.73
C ASP A 253 12.70 0.73 7.99
N PHE A 254 13.45 -0.34 7.81
CA PHE A 254 14.77 -0.29 7.18
C PHE A 254 14.75 -0.05 5.67
N GLU A 255 13.58 -0.14 5.06
CA GLU A 255 13.41 0.16 3.63
C GLU A 255 13.24 1.65 3.38
N ILE A 256 12.45 2.35 4.22
CA ILE A 256 11.93 3.68 3.87
C ILE A 256 12.19 4.74 4.94
N THR A 257 12.13 4.39 6.26
CA THR A 257 12.23 5.41 7.30
C THR A 257 13.67 5.84 7.57
N ILE A 258 13.84 7.05 8.12
CA ILE A 258 15.11 7.47 8.69
C ILE A 258 15.46 6.55 9.85
N ARG A 259 16.67 6.02 9.83
CA ARG A 259 17.16 5.10 10.86
C ARG A 259 17.69 5.91 12.02
N ASP A 260 16.96 5.87 13.14
CA ASP A 260 17.39 6.46 14.40
C ASP A 260 17.79 5.32 15.36
N ASN A 261 18.97 5.37 15.92
CA ASN A 261 19.48 4.43 16.92
C ASN A 261 19.04 4.77 18.35
N THR A 262 18.17 5.74 18.54
CA THR A 262 17.61 6.07 19.85
C THR A 262 16.79 4.90 20.36
N ALA A 263 17.16 4.35 21.51
CA ALA A 263 16.38 3.32 22.18
C ALA A 263 15.15 3.94 22.85
N TYR A 264 13.96 3.41 22.55
CA TYR A 264 12.69 3.77 23.22
C TYR A 264 11.71 2.61 23.17
N GLN A 265 10.70 2.69 24.01
CA GLN A 265 9.54 1.81 24.00
C GLN A 265 8.33 2.60 23.48
N LEU A 266 7.57 1.98 22.61
CA LEU A 266 6.28 2.49 22.18
C LEU A 266 5.19 1.55 22.71
N THR A 267 4.34 2.04 23.60
CA THR A 267 3.18 1.31 24.11
C THR A 267 1.96 1.69 23.30
N VAL A 268 1.18 0.70 22.91
CA VAL A 268 -0.09 0.88 22.18
C VAL A 268 -1.21 0.27 23.02
N ASP A 269 -2.22 1.06 23.35
CA ASP A 269 -3.46 0.59 23.95
C ASP A 269 -4.39 0.12 22.83
N LEU A 270 -4.55 -1.20 22.71
CA LEU A 270 -5.35 -1.80 21.66
C LEU A 270 -6.86 -1.64 21.88
N GLU A 271 -7.31 -1.45 23.14
CA GLU A 271 -8.73 -1.24 23.47
C GLU A 271 -9.23 0.11 22.95
N GLN A 272 -8.37 1.13 23.01
CA GLN A 272 -8.67 2.48 22.51
C GLN A 272 -8.23 2.69 21.05
N SER A 273 -7.80 1.61 20.38
CA SER A 273 -7.24 1.70 19.02
C SER A 273 -8.13 1.02 17.99
N THR A 274 -8.17 1.58 16.78
CA THR A 274 -8.99 1.05 15.69
C THR A 274 -8.29 1.12 14.34
N LEU A 275 -8.63 0.15 13.46
CA LEU A 275 -8.31 0.16 12.04
C LEU A 275 -9.59 0.44 11.25
N ILE A 276 -9.54 1.39 10.33
CA ILE A 276 -10.68 1.79 9.50
C ILE A 276 -10.33 1.53 8.03
N LEU A 277 -11.13 0.68 7.39
CA LEU A 277 -11.01 0.35 5.98
C LEU A 277 -12.02 1.15 5.14
N PRO A 278 -11.57 1.89 4.11
CA PRO A 278 -12.45 2.55 3.15
C PRO A 278 -12.97 1.52 2.16
N CYS A 279 -14.27 1.20 2.23
CA CYS A 279 -14.89 0.18 1.40
C CYS A 279 -15.81 0.78 0.35
N GLN A 280 -15.79 0.20 -0.84
CA GLN A 280 -16.74 0.47 -1.89
C GLN A 280 -17.77 -0.68 -1.95
N LYS A 281 -19.02 -0.37 -2.34
CA LYS A 281 -19.99 -1.44 -2.68
C LYS A 281 -19.48 -2.22 -3.89
N VAL A 282 -19.57 -3.51 -3.79
CA VAL A 282 -19.29 -4.45 -4.89
C VAL A 282 -20.48 -4.47 -5.83
#